data_b83b0aa64e0f9aabaefcf3150205b213
#
_entry.id   b83b0aa64e0f9aabaefcf3150205b213
#
_cell.length_a   1.000
_cell.length_b   1.000
_cell.length_c   1.000
_cell.angle_alpha   90.00
_cell.angle_beta   90.00
_cell.angle_gamma   90.00
#
_symmetry.space_group_name_H-M   'P 1'
#
loop_
_entity.id
_entity.type
_entity.pdbx_description
1 polymer ?
#
loop_
_entity_poly.entity_id
_entity_poly.type
_entity_poly.pdbx_seq_one_letter_code
_entity_poly.pdbx_strand_id
1 'polypeptide(L)'
;VLDCAKDLKSKLEDMGLKVLLTRDGSESDDEDTVYNIYDEDGRVTMANESGAKMVLSLHLNSNENEITEGGVEIYACPNSDLTFAKLLATNIVNLADTSYSKMETYKEAEGVYVRTIEVDRNRTSSFTRNYTGIFDSIPYLFIIRETGGIATGAYVDGTNESYGVNEYRNSNVGLEGYLIELGYINSNKDLENILDNQDSYMEAI
;
A
#
# COMPACT_ATOMS: atom_id res chain seq x y z
N VAL A 1 -12.72 3.54 3.66
CA VAL A 1 -11.38 3.81 3.10
C VAL A 1 -11.38 5.03 2.19
N LEU A 2 -12.30 5.15 1.23
CA LEU A 2 -12.34 6.31 0.34
C LEU A 2 -12.58 7.63 1.09
N ASP A 3 -13.52 7.63 2.04
CA ASP A 3 -13.78 8.80 2.86
C ASP A 3 -12.55 9.17 3.72
N CYS A 4 -11.86 8.18 4.26
CA CYS A 4 -10.58 8.38 4.95
C CYS A 4 -9.54 9.05 4.03
N ALA A 5 -9.42 8.58 2.78
CA ALA A 5 -8.47 9.16 1.84
C ALA A 5 -8.81 10.61 1.47
N LYS A 6 -10.11 10.95 1.35
CA LYS A 6 -10.57 12.32 1.10
C LYS A 6 -10.32 13.25 2.29
N ASP A 7 -10.53 12.76 3.50
CA ASP A 7 -10.26 13.49 4.73
C ASP A 7 -8.75 13.73 4.90
N LEU A 8 -7.95 12.69 4.76
CA LEU A 8 -6.49 12.81 4.78
C LEU A 8 -5.98 13.82 3.74
N LYS A 9 -6.50 13.75 2.51
CA LYS A 9 -6.16 14.73 1.46
C LYS A 9 -6.42 16.14 1.93
N SER A 10 -7.61 16.42 2.49
CA SER A 10 -7.96 17.76 2.97
C SER A 10 -6.97 18.25 4.03
N LYS A 11 -6.66 17.43 5.02
CA LYS A 11 -5.72 17.77 6.09
C LYS A 11 -4.31 18.06 5.58
N LEU A 12 -3.81 17.22 4.68
CA LEU A 12 -2.49 17.41 4.10
C LEU A 12 -2.41 18.66 3.19
N GLU A 13 -3.49 18.96 2.45
CA GLU A 13 -3.57 20.18 1.63
C GLU A 13 -3.65 21.45 2.49
N ASP A 14 -4.31 21.40 3.62
CA ASP A 14 -4.33 22.51 4.60
C ASP A 14 -2.92 22.76 5.19
N MET A 15 -2.07 21.73 5.24
CA MET A 15 -0.66 21.85 5.60
C MET A 15 0.23 22.34 4.46
N GLY A 16 -0.32 22.56 3.27
CA GLY A 16 0.40 23.05 2.09
C GLY A 16 1.02 21.97 1.21
N LEU A 17 0.69 20.70 1.43
CA LEU A 17 1.10 19.59 0.56
C LEU A 17 0.17 19.51 -0.65
N LYS A 18 0.66 18.94 -1.74
CA LYS A 18 -0.17 18.60 -2.90
C LYS A 18 -0.51 17.12 -2.83
N VAL A 19 -1.79 16.80 -2.91
CA VAL A 19 -2.27 15.43 -2.80
C VAL A 19 -3.08 15.03 -4.03
N LEU A 20 -2.66 13.96 -4.68
CA LEU A 20 -3.38 13.31 -5.76
C LEU A 20 -4.07 12.06 -5.20
N LEU A 21 -5.38 11.96 -5.38
CA LEU A 21 -6.09 10.71 -5.15
C LEU A 21 -6.07 9.88 -6.44
N THR A 22 -5.65 8.63 -6.32
CA THR A 22 -5.70 7.69 -7.46
C THR A 22 -7.11 7.11 -7.66
N ARG A 23 -7.98 7.29 -6.69
CA ARG A 23 -9.42 6.96 -6.72
C ARG A 23 -10.17 8.00 -5.94
N ASP A 24 -11.20 8.57 -6.52
CA ASP A 24 -12.03 9.62 -5.88
C ASP A 24 -13.51 9.25 -5.77
N GLY A 25 -13.89 8.07 -6.29
CA GLY A 25 -15.24 7.55 -6.28
C GLY A 25 -16.07 7.96 -7.49
N SER A 26 -15.46 8.60 -8.47
CA SER A 26 -16.09 8.90 -9.77
C SER A 26 -15.82 7.82 -10.82
N GLU A 27 -14.96 6.86 -10.48
CA GLU A 27 -14.60 5.76 -11.36
C GLU A 27 -15.83 4.92 -11.70
N SER A 28 -15.90 4.43 -12.93
CA SER A 28 -16.92 3.47 -13.33
C SER A 28 -16.73 2.15 -12.57
N ASP A 29 -17.83 1.47 -12.28
CA ASP A 29 -17.80 0.10 -11.74
C ASP A 29 -17.30 -0.94 -12.76
N ASP A 30 -16.73 -0.49 -13.87
CA ASP A 30 -16.16 -1.35 -14.89
C ASP A 30 -14.92 -2.04 -14.32
N GLU A 31 -14.98 -3.36 -14.21
CA GLU A 31 -13.92 -4.17 -13.63
C GLU A 31 -12.57 -3.93 -14.33
N ASP A 32 -12.57 -3.67 -15.62
CA ASP A 32 -11.37 -3.43 -16.41
C ASP A 32 -10.64 -2.13 -15.95
N THR A 33 -11.37 -1.08 -15.63
CA THR A 33 -10.77 0.18 -15.13
C THR A 33 -10.19 0.03 -13.72
N VAL A 34 -10.81 -0.80 -12.87
CA VAL A 34 -10.35 -1.04 -11.51
C VAL A 34 -9.07 -1.87 -11.48
N TYR A 35 -8.90 -2.80 -12.41
CA TYR A 35 -7.78 -3.74 -12.42
C TYR A 35 -6.61 -3.29 -13.28
N ASN A 36 -6.81 -2.40 -14.23
CA ASN A 36 -5.73 -1.96 -15.10
C ASN A 36 -4.87 -0.88 -14.43
N ILE A 37 -3.94 -1.32 -13.62
CA ILE A 37 -3.07 -0.50 -12.79
C ILE A 37 -1.95 0.20 -13.55
N TYR A 38 -1.72 -0.19 -14.80
CA TYR A 38 -0.69 0.39 -15.68
C TYR A 38 -1.25 1.23 -16.82
N ASP A 39 -2.55 1.31 -16.98
CA ASP A 39 -3.17 2.21 -17.95
C ASP A 39 -2.93 3.67 -17.56
N GLU A 40 -3.25 4.58 -18.48
CA GLU A 40 -3.12 6.02 -18.30
C GLU A 40 -3.76 6.49 -16.98
N ASP A 41 -4.92 5.94 -16.63
CA ASP A 41 -5.63 6.20 -15.38
C ASP A 41 -5.32 5.18 -14.27
N GLY A 42 -4.36 4.30 -14.50
CA GLY A 42 -3.94 3.27 -13.55
C GLY A 42 -3.20 3.85 -12.35
N ARG A 43 -3.42 3.29 -11.18
CA ARG A 43 -2.85 3.80 -9.92
C ARG A 43 -1.33 3.89 -9.93
N VAL A 44 -0.64 2.91 -10.55
CA VAL A 44 0.83 2.91 -10.64
C VAL A 44 1.31 4.00 -11.61
N THR A 45 0.67 4.12 -12.77
CA THR A 45 0.98 5.15 -13.76
C THR A 45 0.79 6.54 -13.17
N MET A 46 -0.39 6.80 -12.60
CA MET A 46 -0.68 8.06 -11.92
C MET A 46 0.35 8.40 -10.84
N ALA A 47 0.72 7.43 -9.99
CA ALA A 47 1.71 7.64 -8.94
C ALA A 47 3.09 8.01 -9.52
N ASN A 48 3.56 7.26 -10.50
CA ASN A 48 4.89 7.47 -11.10
C ASN A 48 4.97 8.78 -11.89
N GLU A 49 3.91 9.18 -12.58
CA GLU A 49 3.86 10.39 -13.40
C GLU A 49 3.56 11.67 -12.61
N SER A 50 2.96 11.55 -11.43
CA SER A 50 2.55 12.69 -10.62
C SER A 50 3.70 13.58 -10.12
N GLY A 51 4.93 13.05 -10.13
CA GLY A 51 6.07 13.70 -9.47
C GLY A 51 5.99 13.68 -7.94
N ALA A 52 5.08 12.90 -7.37
CA ALA A 52 4.98 12.69 -5.94
C ALA A 52 6.27 12.08 -5.36
N LYS A 53 6.47 12.27 -4.07
CA LYS A 53 7.60 11.68 -3.33
C LYS A 53 7.16 10.48 -2.50
N MET A 54 5.86 10.34 -2.28
CA MET A 54 5.31 9.31 -1.44
C MET A 54 3.97 8.82 -1.97
N VAL A 55 3.72 7.53 -1.84
CA VAL A 55 2.40 6.90 -2.02
C VAL A 55 1.96 6.31 -0.70
N LEU A 56 0.78 6.69 -0.26
CA LEU A 56 0.10 6.09 0.88
C LEU A 56 -1.11 5.30 0.37
N SER A 57 -1.09 4.00 0.55
CA SER A 57 -2.18 3.11 0.15
C SER A 57 -3.00 2.73 1.39
N LEU A 58 -4.20 3.28 1.52
CA LEU A 58 -5.07 3.03 2.67
C LEU A 58 -5.91 1.78 2.44
N HIS A 59 -5.93 0.89 3.41
CA HIS A 59 -6.63 -0.38 3.36
C HIS A 59 -7.31 -0.74 4.69
N LEU A 60 -8.17 -1.73 4.61
CA LEU A 60 -8.65 -2.52 5.75
C LEU A 60 -8.24 -3.97 5.49
N ASN A 61 -7.48 -4.51 6.42
CA ASN A 61 -7.03 -5.90 6.37
C ASN A 61 -8.19 -6.88 6.55
N SER A 62 -7.97 -8.12 6.22
CA SER A 62 -8.93 -9.20 6.47
C SER A 62 -8.22 -10.49 6.85
N ASN A 63 -8.90 -11.33 7.61
CA ASN A 63 -8.45 -12.68 7.91
C ASN A 63 -9.58 -13.67 7.53
N GLU A 64 -9.23 -14.91 7.21
CA GLU A 64 -10.22 -15.95 6.88
C GLU A 64 -11.13 -16.28 8.06
N ASN A 65 -10.67 -16.07 9.28
CA ASN A 65 -11.43 -16.30 10.49
C ASN A 65 -11.85 -14.97 11.13
N GLU A 66 -12.96 -15.00 11.85
CA GLU A 66 -13.33 -13.88 12.71
C GLU A 66 -12.21 -13.64 13.72
N ILE A 67 -11.78 -12.39 13.82
CA ILE A 67 -10.73 -11.97 14.75
C ILE A 67 -11.32 -11.03 15.79
N THR A 68 -10.96 -11.27 17.04
CA THR A 68 -11.39 -10.46 18.18
C THR A 68 -10.49 -9.24 18.39
N GLU A 69 -9.27 -9.33 17.93
CA GLU A 69 -8.27 -8.28 18.07
C GLU A 69 -7.49 -8.18 16.75
N GLY A 70 -7.68 -7.09 16.04
CA GLY A 70 -6.95 -6.76 14.84
C GLY A 70 -5.80 -5.81 15.13
N GLY A 71 -5.90 -4.60 14.62
CA GLY A 71 -4.96 -3.50 14.85
C GLY A 71 -4.28 -3.04 13.59
N VAL A 72 -3.47 -2.01 13.73
CA VAL A 72 -2.79 -1.32 12.63
C VAL A 72 -1.58 -2.08 12.14
N GLU A 73 -1.40 -2.10 10.82
CA GLU A 73 -0.21 -2.63 10.15
C GLU A 73 0.27 -1.64 9.09
N ILE A 74 1.54 -1.27 9.15
CA ILE A 74 2.20 -0.46 8.13
C ILE A 74 3.16 -1.33 7.36
N TYR A 75 2.87 -1.56 6.10
CA TYR A 75 3.75 -2.28 5.21
C TYR A 75 4.66 -1.31 4.47
N ALA A 76 5.95 -1.62 4.47
CA ALA A 76 6.99 -0.84 3.82
C ALA A 76 7.78 -1.70 2.83
N CYS A 77 8.45 -1.03 1.89
CA CYS A 77 9.44 -1.68 1.04
C CYS A 77 10.70 -2.00 1.86
N PRO A 78 11.40 -3.11 1.60
CA PRO A 78 12.65 -3.45 2.28
C PRO A 78 13.70 -2.34 2.30
N ASN A 79 13.65 -1.43 1.32
CA ASN A 79 14.62 -0.33 1.18
C ASN A 79 14.01 1.05 1.51
N SER A 80 12.78 1.08 1.99
CA SER A 80 12.17 2.32 2.50
C SER A 80 12.72 2.71 3.86
N ASP A 81 12.51 3.96 4.23
CA ASP A 81 12.83 4.43 5.58
C ASP A 81 11.81 3.91 6.60
N LEU A 82 12.18 2.82 7.28
CA LEU A 82 11.34 2.23 8.32
C LEU A 82 11.11 3.18 9.51
N THR A 83 11.87 4.26 9.64
CA THR A 83 11.65 5.27 10.67
C THR A 83 10.31 5.97 10.45
N PHE A 84 9.98 6.31 9.22
CA PHE A 84 8.70 6.90 8.88
C PHE A 84 7.54 5.91 9.14
N ALA A 85 7.66 4.66 8.73
CA ALA A 85 6.65 3.64 8.99
C ALA A 85 6.39 3.42 10.49
N LYS A 86 7.45 3.41 11.31
CA LYS A 86 7.35 3.32 12.77
C LYS A 86 6.66 4.52 13.38
N LEU A 87 6.96 5.72 12.87
CA LEU A 87 6.30 6.94 13.31
C LEU A 87 4.81 6.92 13.01
N LEU A 88 4.43 6.55 11.78
CA LEU A 88 3.04 6.38 11.38
C LEU A 88 2.31 5.40 12.30
N ALA A 89 2.84 4.19 12.47
CA ALA A 89 2.22 3.18 13.32
C ALA A 89 2.02 3.67 14.76
N THR A 90 3.05 4.34 15.31
CA THR A 90 3.01 4.87 16.68
C THR A 90 1.98 5.99 16.82
N ASN A 91 1.93 6.92 15.86
CA ASN A 91 0.98 8.02 15.89
C ASN A 91 -0.46 7.52 15.80
N ILE A 92 -0.74 6.59 14.86
CA ILE A 92 -2.10 6.04 14.71
C ILE A 92 -2.54 5.37 16.01
N VAL A 93 -1.69 4.52 16.59
CA VAL A 93 -2.05 3.83 17.85
C VAL A 93 -2.34 4.81 18.97
N ASN A 94 -1.53 5.88 19.09
CA ASN A 94 -1.69 6.84 20.17
C ASN A 94 -2.87 7.79 19.98
N LEU A 95 -3.12 8.27 18.76
CA LEU A 95 -4.14 9.29 18.50
C LEU A 95 -5.53 8.69 18.27
N ALA A 96 -5.58 7.52 17.66
CA ALA A 96 -6.86 6.85 17.37
C ALA A 96 -7.28 5.83 18.45
N ASP A 97 -6.56 5.74 19.57
CA ASP A 97 -6.82 4.82 20.67
C ASP A 97 -7.02 3.36 20.19
N THR A 98 -6.12 2.91 19.35
CA THR A 98 -6.12 1.57 18.77
C THR A 98 -4.91 0.75 19.24
N SER A 99 -4.61 -0.35 18.61
CA SER A 99 -3.47 -1.21 18.94
C SER A 99 -2.69 -1.60 17.70
N TYR A 100 -1.45 -2.01 17.88
CA TYR A 100 -0.72 -2.72 16.83
C TYR A 100 -1.36 -4.09 16.59
N SER A 101 -1.33 -4.54 15.34
CA SER A 101 -1.65 -5.93 15.02
C SER A 101 -0.71 -6.88 15.76
N LYS A 102 -1.24 -8.03 16.15
CA LYS A 102 -0.47 -9.10 16.80
C LYS A 102 0.18 -10.06 15.80
N MET A 103 0.14 -9.76 14.52
CA MET A 103 0.80 -10.58 13.52
C MET A 103 2.32 -10.54 13.73
N GLU A 104 2.94 -11.72 13.79
CA GLU A 104 4.39 -11.86 13.98
C GLU A 104 5.13 -12.13 12.66
N THR A 105 4.42 -12.61 11.64
CA THR A 105 5.01 -12.89 10.33
C THR A 105 5.35 -11.58 9.62
N TYR A 106 6.57 -11.48 9.08
CA TYR A 106 7.09 -10.29 8.39
C TYR A 106 7.28 -9.04 9.25
N LYS A 107 7.18 -9.17 10.57
CA LYS A 107 7.30 -8.07 11.52
C LYS A 107 8.75 -7.60 11.63
N GLU A 108 8.98 -6.31 11.41
CA GLU A 108 10.28 -5.64 11.57
C GLU A 108 10.33 -4.78 12.85
N ALA A 109 9.16 -4.26 13.25
CA ALA A 109 8.96 -3.54 14.50
C ALA A 109 7.47 -3.59 14.87
N GLU A 110 7.10 -3.02 16.03
CA GLU A 110 5.70 -2.91 16.41
C GLU A 110 4.92 -2.13 15.35
N GLY A 111 3.90 -2.79 14.78
CA GLY A 111 3.06 -2.24 13.72
C GLY A 111 3.72 -2.07 12.35
N VAL A 112 4.98 -2.48 12.17
CA VAL A 112 5.71 -2.34 10.90
C VAL A 112 6.13 -3.68 10.33
N TYR A 113 5.80 -3.88 9.06
CA TYR A 113 5.95 -5.15 8.35
C TYR A 113 6.66 -4.97 7.01
N VAL A 114 7.54 -5.92 6.69
CA VAL A 114 8.19 -6.01 5.38
C VAL A 114 7.89 -7.38 4.80
N ARG A 115 6.90 -7.44 3.93
CA ARG A 115 6.48 -8.69 3.30
C ARG A 115 7.09 -8.82 1.93
N THR A 116 7.93 -9.85 1.75
CA THR A 116 8.57 -10.18 0.49
C THR A 116 8.18 -11.59 0.04
N ILE A 117 8.37 -11.85 -1.25
CA ILE A 117 8.32 -13.17 -1.84
C ILE A 117 9.63 -13.45 -2.57
N GLU A 118 10.08 -14.70 -2.52
CA GLU A 118 11.23 -15.14 -3.30
C GLU A 118 10.88 -15.18 -4.80
N VAL A 119 11.80 -14.74 -5.61
CA VAL A 119 11.67 -14.84 -7.07
C VAL A 119 11.94 -16.27 -7.50
N ASP A 120 10.92 -16.95 -8.03
CA ASP A 120 11.07 -18.30 -8.57
C ASP A 120 11.83 -18.27 -9.89
N ARG A 121 13.14 -18.47 -9.80
CA ARG A 121 14.02 -18.54 -10.97
C ARG A 121 13.73 -19.75 -11.89
N ASN A 122 13.07 -20.76 -11.37
CA ASN A 122 12.65 -21.93 -12.15
C ASN A 122 11.31 -21.71 -12.87
N ARG A 123 10.66 -20.58 -12.63
CA ARG A 123 9.45 -20.14 -13.33
C ARG A 123 8.26 -21.09 -13.23
N THR A 124 8.10 -21.73 -12.10
CA THR A 124 6.96 -22.59 -11.84
C THR A 124 5.70 -21.79 -11.50
N SER A 125 5.89 -20.58 -10.94
CA SER A 125 4.83 -19.63 -10.63
C SER A 125 4.69 -18.58 -11.74
N SER A 126 3.47 -18.36 -12.24
CA SER A 126 3.18 -17.29 -13.19
C SER A 126 3.47 -15.91 -12.61
N PHE A 127 3.28 -15.75 -11.30
CA PHE A 127 3.47 -14.50 -10.58
C PHE A 127 4.93 -14.03 -10.54
N THR A 128 5.89 -14.96 -10.36
CA THR A 128 7.31 -14.61 -10.26
C THR A 128 8.07 -14.73 -11.58
N ARG A 129 7.40 -15.21 -12.64
CA ARG A 129 8.02 -15.50 -13.94
C ARG A 129 8.72 -14.30 -14.56
N ASN A 130 8.25 -13.11 -14.30
CA ASN A 130 8.67 -11.91 -15.00
C ASN A 130 9.72 -11.10 -14.25
N TYR A 131 10.05 -11.48 -13.02
CA TYR A 131 11.14 -10.88 -12.25
C TYR A 131 12.43 -11.64 -12.49
N THR A 132 13.06 -11.37 -13.62
CA THR A 132 14.27 -12.09 -14.02
C THR A 132 15.52 -11.31 -13.67
N GLY A 133 16.30 -11.87 -12.76
CA GLY A 133 17.75 -11.65 -12.74
C GLY A 133 18.28 -10.51 -11.89
N ILE A 134 17.46 -9.66 -11.28
CA ILE A 134 17.95 -8.52 -10.52
C ILE A 134 17.84 -8.72 -9.00
N PHE A 135 16.79 -9.39 -8.54
CA PHE A 135 16.53 -9.60 -7.11
C PHE A 135 16.26 -11.06 -6.78
N ASP A 136 16.68 -11.49 -5.60
CA ASP A 136 16.33 -12.78 -5.04
C ASP A 136 14.93 -12.76 -4.38
N SER A 137 14.51 -11.61 -3.93
CA SER A 137 13.17 -11.37 -3.36
C SER A 137 12.63 -10.01 -3.77
N ILE A 138 11.32 -9.88 -3.82
CA ILE A 138 10.60 -8.65 -4.18
C ILE A 138 9.49 -8.37 -3.16
N PRO A 139 9.07 -7.11 -2.98
CA PRO A 139 7.91 -6.79 -2.16
C PRO A 139 6.66 -7.54 -2.66
N TYR A 140 5.93 -8.15 -1.73
CA TYR A 140 4.71 -8.88 -2.07
C TYR A 140 3.59 -7.95 -2.50
N LEU A 141 3.42 -6.85 -1.77
CA LEU A 141 2.33 -5.91 -2.00
C LEU A 141 2.58 -5.10 -3.25
N PHE A 142 1.60 -5.12 -4.13
CA PHE A 142 1.72 -4.61 -5.49
C PHE A 142 2.11 -3.13 -5.54
N ILE A 143 1.37 -2.26 -4.84
CA ILE A 143 1.63 -0.82 -4.87
C ILE A 143 3.04 -0.49 -4.36
N ILE A 144 3.49 -1.15 -3.30
CA ILE A 144 4.84 -0.98 -2.76
C ILE A 144 5.90 -1.44 -3.75
N ARG A 145 5.66 -2.57 -4.44
CA ARG A 145 6.57 -3.13 -5.42
C ARG A 145 6.75 -2.24 -6.64
N GLU A 146 5.65 -1.69 -7.13
CA GLU A 146 5.63 -0.99 -8.42
C GLU A 146 5.90 0.53 -8.28
N THR A 147 5.76 1.08 -7.07
CA THR A 147 5.99 2.49 -6.80
C THR A 147 7.06 2.76 -5.75
N GLY A 148 7.44 1.77 -4.96
CA GLY A 148 8.45 1.92 -3.93
C GLY A 148 9.84 2.23 -4.48
N GLY A 149 10.75 2.66 -3.61
CA GLY A 149 12.11 3.12 -3.93
C GLY A 149 12.99 2.12 -4.72
N ILE A 150 12.48 0.93 -4.99
CA ILE A 150 13.03 -0.05 -5.92
C ILE A 150 11.97 -0.39 -6.98
N ALA A 151 11.36 0.57 -7.56
CA ALA A 151 10.53 0.37 -8.76
C ALA A 151 11.42 -0.07 -9.94
N THR A 152 12.21 -1.11 -9.72
CA THR A 152 13.14 -1.62 -10.69
C THR A 152 12.76 -3.02 -11.05
N GLY A 153 11.74 -3.26 -11.65
CA GLY A 153 11.42 -4.62 -12.03
C GLY A 153 9.94 -4.80 -12.08
N ALA A 154 9.38 -3.90 -12.78
CA ALA A 154 7.98 -3.99 -13.09
C ALA A 154 7.59 -5.38 -13.47
N TYR A 155 6.52 -5.76 -12.90
CA TYR A 155 5.76 -6.90 -13.28
C TYR A 155 5.41 -6.82 -14.77
N VAL A 156 6.08 -7.59 -15.58
CA VAL A 156 5.65 -7.87 -16.95
C VAL A 156 5.06 -9.26 -16.92
N ASP A 157 3.80 -9.38 -16.69
CA ASP A 157 3.11 -10.62 -16.98
C ASP A 157 2.76 -10.64 -18.46
N GLY A 158 3.65 -11.21 -19.25
CA GLY A 158 3.39 -11.44 -20.68
C GLY A 158 2.26 -12.44 -20.95
N THR A 159 1.64 -12.99 -19.91
CA THR A 159 0.50 -13.90 -20.01
C THR A 159 -0.82 -13.26 -19.59
N ASN A 160 -0.77 -12.11 -18.93
CA ASN A 160 -1.95 -11.38 -18.48
C ASN A 160 -1.97 -9.99 -19.11
N GLU A 161 -2.57 -9.88 -20.29
CA GLU A 161 -2.70 -8.64 -21.04
C GLU A 161 -3.43 -7.53 -20.25
N SER A 162 -4.19 -7.92 -19.20
CA SER A 162 -4.94 -6.98 -18.37
C SER A 162 -4.06 -6.11 -17.48
N TYR A 163 -2.83 -6.50 -17.20
CA TYR A 163 -1.95 -5.73 -16.29
C TYR A 163 -1.02 -4.75 -17.01
N GLY A 164 -0.89 -4.84 -18.33
CA GLY A 164 -0.01 -3.95 -19.08
C GLY A 164 1.48 -4.09 -18.75
N VAL A 165 2.24 -3.09 -19.09
CA VAL A 165 3.68 -3.00 -18.83
C VAL A 165 3.96 -1.73 -18.06
N ASN A 166 4.60 -1.84 -16.91
CA ASN A 166 5.10 -0.68 -16.20
C ASN A 166 6.33 -0.10 -16.94
N GLU A 167 6.19 1.03 -17.55
CA GLU A 167 7.25 1.70 -18.30
C GLU A 167 8.41 2.15 -17.40
N TYR A 168 8.16 2.32 -16.11
CA TYR A 168 9.13 2.77 -15.10
C TYR A 168 9.96 1.64 -14.49
N ARG A 169 9.79 0.39 -14.95
CA ARG A 169 10.42 -0.81 -14.38
C ARG A 169 11.94 -0.76 -14.24
N ASN A 170 12.61 0.08 -15.01
CA ASN A 170 14.06 0.23 -14.99
C ASN A 170 14.49 1.60 -14.46
N SER A 171 13.56 2.36 -13.89
CA SER A 171 13.82 3.69 -13.35
C SER A 171 13.37 3.80 -11.92
N ASN A 172 14.15 4.53 -11.12
CA ASN A 172 13.73 4.95 -9.78
C ASN A 172 13.29 6.42 -9.89
N VAL A 173 11.99 6.64 -9.78
CA VAL A 173 11.41 8.00 -9.82
C VAL A 173 11.49 8.71 -8.47
N GLY A 174 12.13 8.11 -7.46
CA GLY A 174 12.27 8.66 -6.12
C GLY A 174 10.98 8.67 -5.32
N LEU A 175 10.10 7.73 -5.60
CA LEU A 175 8.81 7.56 -4.94
C LEU A 175 8.93 6.50 -3.85
N GLU A 176 8.46 6.80 -2.65
CA GLU A 176 8.37 5.84 -1.55
C GLU A 176 6.92 5.38 -1.36
N GLY A 177 6.72 4.08 -1.22
CA GLY A 177 5.40 3.47 -1.05
C GLY A 177 5.21 2.86 0.33
N TYR A 178 4.08 3.20 0.97
CA TYR A 178 3.62 2.59 2.21
C TYR A 178 2.18 2.14 2.04
N LEU A 179 1.85 0.95 2.55
CA LEU A 179 0.48 0.47 2.64
C LEU A 179 0.08 0.43 4.11
N ILE A 180 -1.02 1.08 4.40
CA ILE A 180 -1.55 1.27 5.75
C ILE A 180 -2.83 0.47 5.88
N GLU A 181 -2.79 -0.60 6.67
CA GLU A 181 -3.97 -1.30 7.13
C GLU A 181 -4.44 -0.62 8.42
N LEU A 182 -5.53 0.12 8.33
CA LEU A 182 -6.08 0.89 9.46
C LEU A 182 -6.61 -0.02 10.57
N GLY A 183 -6.94 -1.24 10.24
CA GLY A 183 -7.48 -2.29 11.09
C GLY A 183 -8.04 -3.41 10.23
N TYR A 184 -8.77 -4.34 10.83
CA TYR A 184 -9.34 -5.49 10.14
C TYR A 184 -10.83 -5.34 9.91
N ILE A 185 -11.28 -5.55 8.65
CA ILE A 185 -12.69 -5.44 8.25
C ILE A 185 -13.58 -6.46 8.96
N ASN A 186 -13.04 -7.59 9.36
CA ASN A 186 -13.73 -8.64 10.11
C ASN A 186 -13.45 -8.61 11.62
N SER A 187 -12.95 -7.51 12.14
CA SER A 187 -12.88 -7.19 13.57
C SER A 187 -13.91 -6.11 13.90
N ASN A 188 -14.97 -6.46 14.61
CA ASN A 188 -15.97 -5.48 15.03
C ASN A 188 -15.34 -4.33 15.84
N LYS A 189 -14.37 -4.65 16.69
CA LYS A 189 -13.64 -3.66 17.48
C LYS A 189 -12.91 -2.65 16.60
N ASP A 190 -12.21 -3.13 15.57
CA ASP A 190 -11.47 -2.24 14.67
C ASP A 190 -12.42 -1.38 13.83
N LEU A 191 -13.49 -1.99 13.30
CA LEU A 191 -14.48 -1.25 12.52
C LEU A 191 -15.17 -0.16 13.33
N GLU A 192 -15.64 -0.48 14.53
CA GLU A 192 -16.25 0.50 15.43
C GLU A 192 -15.26 1.63 15.74
N ASN A 193 -14.02 1.29 16.08
CA ASN A 193 -13.00 2.31 16.35
C ASN A 193 -12.70 3.19 15.14
N ILE A 194 -12.54 2.60 13.95
CA ILE A 194 -12.26 3.39 12.72
C ILE A 194 -13.42 4.30 12.38
N LEU A 195 -14.67 3.84 12.53
CA LEU A 195 -15.86 4.66 12.27
C LEU A 195 -16.02 5.80 13.27
N ASP A 196 -15.76 5.53 14.55
CA ASP A 196 -15.93 6.51 15.62
C ASP A 196 -14.78 7.52 15.70
N ASN A 197 -13.57 7.12 15.27
CA ASN A 197 -12.35 7.90 15.41
C ASN A 197 -11.64 8.20 14.06
N GLN A 198 -12.37 8.20 12.94
CA GLN A 198 -11.78 8.42 11.61
C GLN A 198 -10.89 9.67 11.57
N ASP A 199 -11.35 10.78 12.15
CA ASP A 199 -10.61 12.04 12.21
C ASP A 199 -9.24 11.87 12.89
N SER A 200 -9.19 11.14 14.00
CA SER A 200 -7.95 10.85 14.72
C SER A 200 -6.99 9.97 13.94
N TYR A 201 -7.51 8.98 13.19
CA TYR A 201 -6.69 8.19 12.28
C TYR A 201 -6.04 9.06 11.20
N MET A 202 -6.82 9.96 10.60
CA MET A 202 -6.33 10.83 9.52
C MET A 202 -5.39 11.93 10.04
N GLU A 203 -5.59 12.39 11.26
CA GLU A 203 -4.68 13.32 11.94
C GLU A 203 -3.33 12.68 12.29
N ALA A 204 -3.33 11.38 12.52
CA ALA A 204 -2.13 10.60 12.88
C ALA A 204 -1.22 10.30 11.69
N ILE A 205 -1.75 10.32 10.47
CA ILE A 205 -1.04 10.05 9.23
C ILE A 205 -0.41 11.33 8.68
#